data_6e6004de54f46d8143908bc528ceda0b
#
_entry.id   6e6004de54f46d8143908bc528ceda0b
#
_cell.length_a   1.000
_cell.length_b   1.000
_cell.length_c   1.000
_cell.angle_alpha   90.00
_cell.angle_beta   90.00
_cell.angle_gamma   90.00
#
_symmetry.space_group_name_H-M   'P 1'
#
loop_
_entity.id
_entity.type
_entity.pdbx_description
1 polymer ?
#
loop_
_entity_poly.entity_id
_entity_poly.type
_entity_poly.pdbx_seq_one_letter_code
_entity_poly.pdbx_strand_id
1 'polypeptide(L)'
;MRERQTHFSVLAPFIAEYVSLKRALGRGYVNEERVLHYLDSFLAETCSDLTSETFASWCLTQEHLSSSARRSWMRIVRNLCLYRRRNDPTCFVPDPSQFPPPHQSVQPHIFSEVEIIRLLRATGTLMLRSRSPLCRETYRLGIVLLYTTGMRRGELMRLTIGDYDPGEHTLLICESKFYKSRLLPISTDAFHEIEAYLQKRHDYRLPVSANDPLLWNRYKGGNGYTGAGFAQRLKALFRIAGIRTPSGRLPRVHDLRHSFCVNVLLRWYRSGIDVQAKLPHLAAYMGHVSIASTQYYLRFLNDVAAIAGDRFAQHCGNLITVPSAVAGGAA
;
A
#
# COMPACT_ATOMS: atom_id res chain seq x y z
N MET A 1 -21.90 8.67 35.51
CA MET A 1 -20.79 8.95 34.56
C MET A 1 -19.60 9.39 35.40
N ARG A 2 -18.56 8.54 35.55
CA ARG A 2 -17.31 8.96 36.20
C ARG A 2 -16.53 9.77 35.16
N GLU A 3 -16.31 11.04 35.44
CA GLU A 3 -15.34 11.87 34.72
C GLU A 3 -13.99 11.16 34.82
N ARG A 4 -13.47 10.68 33.68
CA ARG A 4 -12.08 10.26 33.57
C ARG A 4 -11.26 11.55 33.67
N GLN A 5 -10.71 11.83 34.84
CA GLN A 5 -9.61 12.78 34.96
C GLN A 5 -8.50 12.28 34.03
N THR A 6 -8.28 12.99 32.94
CA THR A 6 -7.15 12.77 32.04
C THR A 6 -5.89 13.23 32.74
N HIS A 7 -5.26 12.33 33.50
CA HIS A 7 -3.91 12.58 33.99
C HIS A 7 -2.96 12.50 32.79
N PHE A 8 -2.27 13.57 32.54
CA PHE A 8 -1.22 13.63 31.52
C PHE A 8 0.14 13.37 32.19
N SER A 9 1.03 12.62 31.53
CA SER A 9 2.39 12.39 32.01
C SER A 9 3.27 13.61 31.79
N VAL A 10 4.49 13.57 32.32
CA VAL A 10 5.54 14.57 32.06
C VAL A 10 5.85 14.72 30.58
N LEU A 11 5.58 13.70 29.76
CA LEU A 11 5.83 13.71 28.31
C LEU A 11 4.70 14.40 27.49
N ALA A 12 3.53 14.63 28.06
CA ALA A 12 2.37 15.16 27.30
C ALA A 12 2.69 16.47 26.54
N PRO A 13 3.37 17.48 27.12
CA PRO A 13 3.76 18.69 26.39
C PRO A 13 4.67 18.41 25.21
N PHE A 14 5.69 17.54 25.40
CA PHE A 14 6.62 17.15 24.33
C PHE A 14 5.94 16.37 23.22
N ILE A 15 4.97 15.53 23.55
CA ILE A 15 4.15 14.80 22.56
C ILE A 15 3.35 15.78 21.72
N ALA A 16 2.66 16.73 22.35
CA ALA A 16 1.85 17.72 21.65
C ALA A 16 2.70 18.57 20.68
N GLU A 17 3.84 19.07 21.15
CA GLU A 17 4.78 19.85 20.35
C GLU A 17 5.35 19.03 19.19
N TYR A 18 5.78 17.80 19.45
CA TYR A 18 6.33 16.91 18.45
C TYR A 18 5.31 16.53 17.36
N VAL A 19 4.08 16.23 17.75
CA VAL A 19 2.99 15.93 16.80
C VAL A 19 2.67 17.15 15.95
N SER A 20 2.59 18.35 16.57
CA SER A 20 2.39 19.62 15.86
C SER A 20 3.49 19.87 14.83
N LEU A 21 4.76 19.70 15.21
CA LEU A 21 5.90 19.79 14.29
C LEU A 21 5.77 18.79 13.12
N LYS A 22 5.41 17.53 13.40
CA LYS A 22 5.26 16.52 12.33
C LYS A 22 4.13 16.86 11.37
N ARG A 23 3.04 17.42 11.87
CA ARG A 23 1.93 17.91 11.04
C ARG A 23 2.31 19.11 10.20
N ALA A 24 3.03 20.09 10.79
CA ALA A 24 3.57 21.23 10.05
C ALA A 24 4.53 20.81 8.92
N LEU A 25 5.28 19.71 9.13
CA LEU A 25 6.13 19.09 8.11
C LEU A 25 5.36 18.20 7.11
N GLY A 26 4.04 18.29 7.07
CA GLY A 26 3.23 17.60 6.10
C GLY A 26 2.96 16.11 6.38
N ARG A 27 3.01 15.68 7.61
CA ARG A 27 2.70 14.29 7.99
C ARG A 27 1.36 14.23 8.71
N GLY A 28 0.46 13.33 8.29
CA GLY A 28 -0.83 13.13 8.97
C GLY A 28 -0.67 12.67 10.43
N TYR A 29 0.34 11.87 10.71
CA TYR A 29 0.83 11.43 12.04
C TYR A 29 -0.23 10.84 12.98
N VAL A 30 -1.38 10.42 12.47
CA VAL A 30 -2.54 9.97 13.26
C VAL A 30 -2.26 8.66 14.02
N ASN A 31 -1.64 7.69 13.36
CA ASN A 31 -1.33 6.42 14.01
C ASN A 31 -0.19 6.55 15.02
N GLU A 32 0.81 7.34 14.69
CA GLU A 32 1.95 7.61 15.54
C GLU A 32 1.53 8.37 16.80
N GLU A 33 0.67 9.37 16.65
CA GLU A 33 0.07 10.10 17.77
C GLU A 33 -0.69 9.16 18.70
N ARG A 34 -1.49 8.23 18.16
CA ARG A 34 -2.19 7.24 18.98
C ARG A 34 -1.23 6.38 19.81
N VAL A 35 -0.11 5.96 19.22
CA VAL A 35 0.91 5.19 19.96
C VAL A 35 1.53 6.03 21.08
N LEU A 36 1.80 7.31 20.81
CA LEU A 36 2.34 8.23 21.82
C LEU A 36 1.33 8.49 22.95
N HIS A 37 0.04 8.57 22.66
CA HIS A 37 -0.99 8.65 23.69
C HIS A 37 -1.10 7.39 24.54
N TYR A 38 -0.89 6.20 23.97
CA TYR A 38 -0.83 4.96 24.77
C TYR A 38 0.38 4.97 25.73
N LEU A 39 1.53 5.48 25.28
CA LEU A 39 2.69 5.66 26.14
C LEU A 39 2.40 6.69 27.23
N ASP A 40 1.83 7.84 26.88
CA ASP A 40 1.47 8.92 27.82
C ASP A 40 0.53 8.43 28.93
N SER A 41 -0.53 7.69 28.56
CA SER A 41 -1.46 7.09 29.52
C SER A 41 -0.75 6.12 30.47
N PHE A 42 0.14 5.26 29.94
CA PHE A 42 0.92 4.33 30.76
C PHE A 42 1.82 5.04 31.76
N LEU A 43 2.52 6.08 31.33
CA LEU A 43 3.42 6.86 32.20
C LEU A 43 2.63 7.69 33.23
N ALA A 44 1.45 8.18 32.88
CA ALA A 44 0.57 8.88 33.81
C ALA A 44 0.07 7.96 34.94
N GLU A 45 -0.26 6.68 34.62
CA GLU A 45 -0.64 5.67 35.62
C GLU A 45 0.50 5.31 36.58
N THR A 46 1.74 5.32 36.09
CA THR A 46 2.94 5.01 36.88
C THR A 46 3.56 6.23 37.54
N CYS A 47 3.02 7.43 37.33
CA CYS A 47 3.55 8.72 37.83
C CYS A 47 5.06 8.89 37.62
N SER A 48 5.58 8.42 36.47
CA SER A 48 7.01 8.38 36.17
C SER A 48 7.36 9.00 34.80
N ASP A 49 8.61 9.41 34.66
CA ASP A 49 9.15 9.77 33.34
C ASP A 49 9.59 8.52 32.57
N LEU A 50 9.93 8.70 31.30
CA LEU A 50 10.45 7.63 30.44
C LEU A 50 11.92 7.34 30.76
N THR A 51 12.15 6.27 31.48
CA THR A 51 13.47 5.68 31.78
C THR A 51 13.66 4.36 31.04
N SER A 52 14.80 3.71 31.22
CA SER A 52 15.03 2.36 30.69
C SER A 52 14.03 1.35 31.24
N GLU A 53 13.75 1.42 32.56
CA GLU A 53 12.86 0.50 33.25
C GLU A 53 11.40 0.72 32.84
N THR A 54 10.94 1.99 32.80
CA THR A 54 9.54 2.30 32.41
C THR A 54 9.30 1.97 30.94
N PHE A 55 10.31 2.18 30.06
CA PHE A 55 10.21 1.76 28.67
C PHE A 55 10.14 0.23 28.52
N ALA A 56 10.95 -0.52 29.25
CA ALA A 56 10.91 -1.98 29.25
C ALA A 56 9.53 -2.48 29.74
N SER A 57 9.00 -1.92 30.83
CA SER A 57 7.69 -2.24 31.37
C SER A 57 6.57 -1.93 30.37
N TRP A 58 6.63 -0.77 29.71
CA TRP A 58 5.69 -0.43 28.63
C TRP A 58 5.78 -1.42 27.46
N CYS A 59 6.95 -1.87 27.08
CA CYS A 59 7.14 -2.85 26.01
C CYS A 59 6.49 -4.21 26.32
N LEU A 60 6.47 -4.63 27.60
CA LEU A 60 5.78 -5.86 28.04
C LEU A 60 4.27 -5.76 27.81
N THR A 61 3.65 -4.59 28.02
CA THR A 61 2.23 -4.40 27.76
C THR A 61 1.85 -4.60 26.28
N GLN A 62 2.84 -4.60 25.37
CA GLN A 62 2.66 -4.73 23.93
C GLN A 62 2.93 -6.14 23.39
N GLU A 63 3.07 -7.18 24.24
CA GLU A 63 3.39 -8.54 23.81
C GLU A 63 2.32 -9.19 22.93
N HIS A 64 1.08 -8.73 23.05
CA HIS A 64 -0.03 -9.14 22.20
C HIS A 64 0.11 -8.71 20.73
N LEU A 65 1.01 -7.75 20.43
CA LEU A 65 1.26 -7.24 19.08
C LEU A 65 2.29 -8.11 18.36
N SER A 66 2.23 -8.13 17.02
CA SER A 66 3.26 -8.75 16.20
C SER A 66 4.62 -8.05 16.39
N SER A 67 5.74 -8.78 16.20
CA SER A 67 7.10 -8.23 16.29
C SER A 67 7.31 -6.98 15.43
N SER A 68 6.73 -6.95 14.24
CA SER A 68 6.77 -5.79 13.35
C SER A 68 6.03 -4.58 13.91
N ALA A 69 4.86 -4.79 14.53
CA ALA A 69 4.09 -3.72 15.16
C ALA A 69 4.84 -3.18 16.39
N ARG A 70 5.35 -4.08 17.25
CA ARG A 70 6.17 -3.71 18.42
C ARG A 70 7.38 -2.89 18.01
N ARG A 71 8.15 -3.35 17.02
CA ARG A 71 9.29 -2.61 16.48
C ARG A 71 8.88 -1.23 15.97
N SER A 72 7.74 -1.13 15.28
CA SER A 72 7.24 0.16 14.78
C SER A 72 6.89 1.10 15.93
N TRP A 73 6.22 0.62 16.97
CA TRP A 73 5.87 1.41 18.15
C TRP A 73 7.10 1.89 18.91
N MET A 74 8.07 1.00 19.18
CA MET A 74 9.34 1.36 19.80
C MET A 74 10.09 2.43 19.00
N ARG A 75 10.08 2.34 17.67
CA ARG A 75 10.67 3.36 16.80
C ARG A 75 9.97 4.71 16.89
N ILE A 76 8.64 4.73 17.03
CA ILE A 76 7.87 5.97 17.21
C ILE A 76 8.29 6.64 18.52
N VAL A 77 8.36 5.88 19.62
CA VAL A 77 8.80 6.39 20.94
C VAL A 77 10.25 6.89 20.87
N ARG A 78 11.16 6.11 20.27
CA ARG A 78 12.55 6.56 20.08
C ARG A 78 12.63 7.89 19.32
N ASN A 79 11.82 8.09 18.29
CA ASN A 79 11.84 9.34 17.52
C ASN A 79 11.35 10.54 18.36
N LEU A 80 10.42 10.34 19.29
CA LEU A 80 10.02 11.35 20.27
C LEU A 80 11.18 11.65 21.23
N CYS A 81 11.85 10.61 21.75
CA CYS A 81 12.99 10.79 22.66
C CYS A 81 14.16 11.53 21.99
N LEU A 82 14.45 11.22 20.73
CA LEU A 82 15.45 11.95 19.92
C LEU A 82 15.07 13.42 19.71
N TYR A 83 13.77 13.72 19.62
CA TYR A 83 13.30 15.09 19.57
C TYR A 83 13.50 15.79 20.92
N ARG A 84 13.08 15.17 22.05
CA ARG A 84 13.25 15.69 23.40
C ARG A 84 14.75 15.94 23.72
N ARG A 85 15.65 15.05 23.28
CA ARG A 85 17.09 15.14 23.50
C ARG A 85 17.72 16.44 22.98
N ARG A 86 17.08 17.15 22.07
CA ARG A 86 17.57 18.45 21.58
C ARG A 86 17.59 19.51 22.67
N ASN A 87 16.64 19.43 23.61
CA ASN A 87 16.48 20.38 24.71
C ASN A 87 16.88 19.76 26.07
N ASP A 88 16.91 18.42 26.15
CA ASP A 88 17.29 17.65 27.33
C ASP A 88 18.27 16.53 26.94
N PRO A 89 19.60 16.82 26.92
CA PRO A 89 20.60 15.83 26.48
C PRO A 89 20.65 14.57 27.34
N THR A 90 20.16 14.63 28.57
CA THR A 90 20.21 13.55 29.57
C THR A 90 19.01 12.59 29.42
N CYS A 91 17.97 12.95 28.66
CA CYS A 91 16.79 12.12 28.52
C CYS A 91 17.12 10.74 27.93
N PHE A 92 16.40 9.73 28.42
CA PHE A 92 16.51 8.36 27.91
C PHE A 92 16.12 8.29 26.44
N VAL A 93 16.89 7.51 25.66
CA VAL A 93 16.56 7.18 24.26
C VAL A 93 16.70 5.68 24.07
N PRO A 94 15.62 4.96 23.70
CA PRO A 94 15.66 3.53 23.49
C PRO A 94 16.70 3.11 22.44
N ASP A 95 17.47 2.05 22.71
CA ASP A 95 18.43 1.51 21.76
C ASP A 95 17.76 0.64 20.71
N PRO A 96 17.94 0.90 19.40
CA PRO A 96 17.37 0.09 18.32
C PRO A 96 17.84 -1.36 18.29
N SER A 97 18.98 -1.68 18.87
CA SER A 97 19.52 -3.06 18.97
C SER A 97 18.61 -3.98 19.79
N GLN A 98 17.89 -3.42 20.77
CA GLN A 98 16.95 -4.13 21.64
C GLN A 98 15.56 -4.31 20.98
N PHE A 99 15.32 -3.72 19.81
CA PHE A 99 14.02 -3.83 19.16
C PHE A 99 13.85 -5.21 18.51
N PRO A 100 12.63 -5.76 18.52
CA PRO A 100 12.35 -6.99 17.81
C PRO A 100 12.88 -6.96 16.37
N PRO A 101 13.35 -8.10 15.83
CA PRO A 101 13.88 -8.12 14.47
C PRO A 101 12.82 -7.64 13.46
N PRO A 102 13.24 -7.02 12.36
CA PRO A 102 12.31 -6.68 11.29
C PRO A 102 11.64 -7.95 10.78
N HIS A 103 10.33 -7.89 10.58
CA HIS A 103 9.60 -9.02 10.02
C HIS A 103 10.18 -9.36 8.63
N GLN A 104 10.32 -10.64 8.32
CA GLN A 104 10.64 -11.09 6.97
C GLN A 104 9.62 -10.48 6.00
N SER A 105 10.09 -9.92 4.89
CA SER A 105 9.22 -9.38 3.86
C SER A 105 8.36 -10.51 3.30
N VAL A 106 7.05 -10.43 3.49
CA VAL A 106 6.11 -11.39 2.90
C VAL A 106 6.16 -11.20 1.39
N GLN A 107 6.48 -12.26 0.67
CA GLN A 107 6.41 -12.24 -0.79
C GLN A 107 5.01 -11.81 -1.25
N PRO A 108 4.91 -10.84 -2.16
CA PRO A 108 3.63 -10.46 -2.72
C PRO A 108 3.06 -11.57 -3.60
N HIS A 109 1.75 -11.70 -3.61
CA HIS A 109 1.06 -12.51 -4.58
C HIS A 109 0.94 -11.73 -5.90
N ILE A 110 1.46 -12.27 -6.98
CA ILE A 110 1.32 -11.69 -8.31
C ILE A 110 0.14 -12.36 -8.99
N PHE A 111 -0.92 -11.60 -9.20
CA PHE A 111 -2.15 -12.13 -9.78
C PHE A 111 -1.98 -12.45 -11.26
N SER A 112 -2.37 -13.64 -11.65
CA SER A 112 -2.54 -14.02 -13.05
C SER A 112 -3.82 -13.37 -13.64
N GLU A 113 -3.89 -13.27 -14.96
CA GLU A 113 -5.10 -12.77 -15.65
C GLU A 113 -6.35 -13.60 -15.32
N VAL A 114 -6.20 -14.92 -15.25
CA VAL A 114 -7.29 -15.84 -14.87
C VAL A 114 -7.79 -15.56 -13.45
N GLU A 115 -6.89 -15.26 -12.51
CA GLU A 115 -7.28 -14.90 -11.14
C GLU A 115 -8.03 -13.57 -11.10
N ILE A 116 -7.59 -12.57 -11.88
CA ILE A 116 -8.29 -11.29 -11.98
C ILE A 116 -9.69 -11.48 -12.58
N ILE A 117 -9.83 -12.26 -13.63
CA ILE A 117 -11.14 -12.57 -14.23
C ILE A 117 -12.06 -13.23 -13.19
N ARG A 118 -11.56 -14.23 -12.44
CA ARG A 118 -12.33 -14.89 -11.37
C ARG A 118 -12.71 -13.91 -10.28
N LEU A 119 -11.80 -13.00 -9.89
CA LEU A 119 -12.04 -11.99 -8.88
C LEU A 119 -13.14 -11.00 -9.33
N LEU A 120 -13.08 -10.54 -10.58
CA LEU A 120 -14.10 -9.65 -11.14
C LEU A 120 -15.48 -10.35 -11.23
N ARG A 121 -15.52 -11.62 -11.62
CA ARG A 121 -16.75 -12.42 -11.61
C ARG A 121 -17.31 -12.58 -10.19
N ALA A 122 -16.46 -12.78 -9.20
CA ALA A 122 -16.87 -12.91 -7.81
C ALA A 122 -17.58 -11.64 -7.27
N THR A 123 -17.35 -10.46 -7.82
CA THR A 123 -18.09 -9.25 -7.41
C THR A 123 -19.60 -9.37 -7.66
N GLY A 124 -20.01 -10.10 -8.70
CA GLY A 124 -21.39 -10.37 -9.03
C GLY A 124 -22.16 -11.17 -7.96
N THR A 125 -21.44 -11.91 -7.09
CA THR A 125 -22.05 -12.67 -6.00
C THR A 125 -22.35 -11.83 -4.75
N LEU A 126 -21.90 -10.58 -4.71
CA LEU A 126 -22.16 -9.71 -3.57
C LEU A 126 -23.65 -9.40 -3.45
N MET A 127 -24.17 -9.56 -2.23
CA MET A 127 -25.55 -9.20 -1.94
C MET A 127 -25.73 -7.68 -1.96
N LEU A 128 -26.72 -7.22 -2.72
CA LEU A 128 -27.11 -5.82 -2.71
C LEU A 128 -27.80 -5.50 -1.38
N ARG A 129 -27.49 -4.35 -0.83
CA ARG A 129 -28.09 -3.84 0.39
C ARG A 129 -28.58 -2.41 0.15
N SER A 130 -29.66 -2.00 0.80
CA SER A 130 -30.20 -0.63 0.70
C SER A 130 -29.17 0.47 0.97
N ARG A 131 -28.18 0.18 1.82
CA ARG A 131 -27.07 1.11 2.15
C ARG A 131 -25.92 1.07 1.15
N SER A 132 -25.85 0.08 0.26
CA SER A 132 -24.82 -0.07 -0.76
C SER A 132 -25.44 -0.70 -2.02
N PRO A 133 -26.31 0.03 -2.72
CA PRO A 133 -27.01 -0.51 -3.89
C PRO A 133 -26.06 -0.85 -5.03
N LEU A 134 -24.93 -0.14 -5.15
CA LEU A 134 -23.88 -0.37 -6.16
C LEU A 134 -22.69 -1.16 -5.61
N CYS A 135 -22.90 -2.03 -4.62
CA CYS A 135 -21.80 -2.77 -3.97
C CYS A 135 -21.00 -3.60 -4.99
N ARG A 136 -21.65 -4.24 -5.94
CA ARG A 136 -20.99 -5.06 -6.98
C ARG A 136 -20.10 -4.22 -7.88
N GLU A 137 -20.66 -3.15 -8.39
CA GLU A 137 -20.01 -2.21 -9.30
C GLU A 137 -18.86 -1.48 -8.59
N THR A 138 -19.05 -1.09 -7.34
CA THR A 138 -18.02 -0.42 -6.54
C THR A 138 -16.80 -1.30 -6.32
N TYR A 139 -17.00 -2.58 -5.97
CA TYR A 139 -15.87 -3.50 -5.79
C TYR A 139 -15.23 -3.88 -7.12
N ARG A 140 -16.01 -4.01 -8.19
CA ARG A 140 -15.50 -4.24 -9.53
C ARG A 140 -14.61 -3.08 -9.98
N LEU A 141 -15.10 -1.85 -9.92
CA LEU A 141 -14.33 -0.65 -10.25
C LEU A 141 -13.08 -0.52 -9.38
N GLY A 142 -13.22 -0.74 -8.06
CA GLY A 142 -12.08 -0.66 -7.14
C GLY A 142 -10.97 -1.69 -7.46
N ILE A 143 -11.33 -2.91 -7.86
CA ILE A 143 -10.36 -3.94 -8.31
C ILE A 143 -9.70 -3.50 -9.61
N VAL A 144 -10.47 -3.06 -10.60
CA VAL A 144 -9.94 -2.59 -11.88
C VAL A 144 -8.94 -1.47 -11.65
N LEU A 145 -9.31 -0.42 -10.92
CA LEU A 145 -8.43 0.71 -10.67
C LEU A 145 -7.16 0.31 -9.93
N LEU A 146 -7.26 -0.53 -8.88
CA LEU A 146 -6.06 -0.98 -8.15
C LEU A 146 -5.11 -1.81 -9.03
N TYR A 147 -5.67 -2.65 -9.92
CA TYR A 147 -4.90 -3.55 -10.77
C TYR A 147 -4.31 -2.86 -12.00
N THR A 148 -5.05 -1.93 -12.63
CA THR A 148 -4.63 -1.29 -13.88
C THR A 148 -3.80 -0.02 -13.69
N THR A 149 -3.92 0.63 -12.51
CA THR A 149 -3.17 1.86 -12.22
C THR A 149 -2.11 1.68 -11.14
N GLY A 150 -2.18 0.60 -10.37
CA GLY A 150 -1.28 0.38 -9.26
C GLY A 150 -1.36 1.44 -8.15
N MET A 151 -2.43 2.23 -8.06
CA MET A 151 -2.61 3.21 -6.99
C MET A 151 -2.67 2.55 -5.61
N ARG A 152 -2.37 3.32 -4.56
CA ARG A 152 -2.51 2.82 -3.19
C ARG A 152 -3.99 2.73 -2.80
N ARG A 153 -4.34 1.73 -1.98
CA ARG A 153 -5.71 1.63 -1.44
C ARG A 153 -6.19 2.95 -0.80
N GLY A 154 -5.33 3.63 -0.06
CA GLY A 154 -5.68 4.91 0.56
C GLY A 154 -5.93 6.03 -0.45
N GLU A 155 -5.26 6.01 -1.58
CA GLU A 155 -5.49 6.94 -2.69
C GLU A 155 -6.87 6.65 -3.31
N LEU A 156 -7.16 5.40 -3.66
CA LEU A 156 -8.47 4.98 -4.18
C LEU A 156 -9.64 5.39 -3.25
N MET A 157 -9.48 5.24 -1.93
CA MET A 157 -10.54 5.58 -0.97
C MET A 157 -10.78 7.09 -0.84
N ARG A 158 -9.85 7.92 -1.27
CA ARG A 158 -9.97 9.39 -1.22
C ARG A 158 -10.39 10.02 -2.55
N LEU A 159 -10.36 9.25 -3.64
CA LEU A 159 -10.80 9.76 -4.93
C LEU A 159 -12.22 10.29 -4.87
N THR A 160 -12.41 11.47 -5.39
CA THR A 160 -13.70 12.11 -5.65
C THR A 160 -14.04 12.02 -7.14
N ILE A 161 -15.27 12.34 -7.51
CA ILE A 161 -15.67 12.42 -8.93
C ILE A 161 -14.90 13.55 -9.63
N GLY A 162 -14.63 14.66 -8.94
CA GLY A 162 -13.86 15.79 -9.48
C GLY A 162 -12.38 15.50 -9.74
N ASP A 163 -11.85 14.40 -9.19
CA ASP A 163 -10.49 13.95 -9.48
C ASP A 163 -10.39 13.18 -10.81
N TYR A 164 -11.51 12.88 -11.46
CA TYR A 164 -11.58 12.16 -12.73
C TYR A 164 -11.82 13.14 -13.88
N ASP A 165 -10.93 13.13 -14.86
CA ASP A 165 -11.06 13.88 -16.11
C ASP A 165 -11.37 12.90 -17.24
N PRO A 166 -12.65 12.88 -17.73
CA PRO A 166 -13.03 12.01 -18.83
C PRO A 166 -12.44 12.44 -20.19
N GLY A 167 -12.12 13.73 -20.39
CA GLY A 167 -11.56 14.23 -21.62
C GLY A 167 -10.12 13.80 -21.84
N GLU A 168 -9.33 13.87 -20.77
CA GLU A 168 -7.90 13.50 -20.79
C GLU A 168 -7.65 12.04 -20.38
N HIS A 169 -8.67 11.29 -19.98
CA HIS A 169 -8.56 9.93 -19.42
C HIS A 169 -7.54 9.87 -18.26
N THR A 170 -7.68 10.78 -17.30
CA THR A 170 -6.76 10.86 -16.16
C THR A 170 -7.49 10.86 -14.82
N LEU A 171 -6.75 10.46 -13.78
CA LEU A 171 -7.14 10.61 -12.38
C LEU A 171 -6.11 11.51 -11.67
N LEU A 172 -6.58 12.53 -10.97
CA LEU A 172 -5.75 13.36 -10.10
C LEU A 172 -5.63 12.68 -8.73
N ILE A 173 -4.44 12.23 -8.40
CA ILE A 173 -4.15 11.69 -7.06
C ILE A 173 -3.64 12.83 -6.19
N CYS A 174 -4.52 13.38 -5.37
CA CYS A 174 -4.21 14.45 -4.43
C CYS A 174 -3.57 13.89 -3.15
N GLU A 175 -2.71 14.70 -2.53
CA GLU A 175 -2.18 14.53 -1.18
C GLU A 175 -1.71 13.08 -0.89
N SER A 176 -0.92 12.52 -1.79
CA SER A 176 -0.23 11.28 -1.50
C SER A 176 0.78 11.48 -0.36
N LYS A 177 1.50 10.47 0.03
CA LYS A 177 2.54 10.58 1.06
C LYS A 177 3.48 11.76 0.77
N PHE A 178 3.60 12.71 1.68
CA PHE A 178 4.35 13.98 1.57
C PHE A 178 3.67 15.08 0.70
N TYR A 179 2.34 15.16 0.67
CA TYR A 179 1.54 16.17 -0.07
C TYR A 179 1.88 16.26 -1.58
N LYS A 180 2.39 15.18 -2.16
CA LYS A 180 2.67 15.14 -3.59
C LYS A 180 1.41 14.70 -4.34
N SER A 181 0.92 15.56 -5.23
CA SER A 181 -0.13 15.22 -6.18
C SER A 181 0.50 14.73 -7.48
N ARG A 182 -0.23 13.89 -8.22
CA ARG A 182 0.17 13.44 -9.55
C ARG A 182 -1.03 13.12 -10.41
N LEU A 183 -0.92 13.40 -11.69
CA LEU A 183 -1.85 12.90 -12.70
C LEU A 183 -1.51 11.45 -13.03
N LEU A 184 -2.54 10.64 -13.13
CA LEU A 184 -2.45 9.22 -13.38
C LEU A 184 -3.24 8.89 -14.64
N PRO A 185 -2.61 8.75 -15.81
CA PRO A 185 -3.27 8.30 -17.01
C PRO A 185 -3.87 6.91 -16.81
N ILE A 186 -5.09 6.69 -17.28
CA ILE A 186 -5.81 5.42 -17.18
C ILE A 186 -5.98 4.79 -18.55
N SER A 187 -6.08 3.46 -18.57
CA SER A 187 -6.36 2.71 -19.79
C SER A 187 -7.81 2.91 -20.24
N THR A 188 -8.07 2.67 -21.51
CA THR A 188 -9.43 2.69 -22.09
C THR A 188 -10.39 1.78 -21.32
N ASP A 189 -9.94 0.60 -20.89
CA ASP A 189 -10.76 -0.32 -20.10
C ASP A 189 -11.13 0.28 -18.72
N ALA A 190 -10.18 0.92 -18.05
CA ALA A 190 -10.43 1.59 -16.77
C ALA A 190 -11.37 2.79 -16.95
N PHE A 191 -11.23 3.53 -18.05
CA PHE A 191 -12.13 4.60 -18.43
C PHE A 191 -13.57 4.06 -18.58
N HIS A 192 -13.79 3.03 -19.37
CA HIS A 192 -15.11 2.45 -19.56
C HIS A 192 -15.73 1.90 -18.26
N GLU A 193 -14.93 1.33 -17.36
CA GLU A 193 -15.41 0.88 -16.06
C GLU A 193 -15.85 2.07 -15.16
N ILE A 194 -15.14 3.20 -15.19
CA ILE A 194 -15.56 4.41 -14.48
C ILE A 194 -16.87 4.93 -15.04
N GLU A 195 -16.96 5.11 -16.37
CA GLU A 195 -18.17 5.61 -17.03
C GLU A 195 -19.38 4.73 -16.75
N ALA A 196 -19.24 3.41 -16.89
CA ALA A 196 -20.31 2.47 -16.58
C ALA A 196 -20.76 2.54 -15.12
N TYR A 197 -19.82 2.77 -14.19
CA TYR A 197 -20.14 2.96 -12.79
C TYR A 197 -20.87 4.28 -12.52
N LEU A 198 -20.41 5.38 -13.13
CA LEU A 198 -21.03 6.70 -12.98
C LEU A 198 -22.44 6.73 -13.60
N GLN A 199 -22.63 6.07 -14.75
CA GLN A 199 -23.94 5.92 -15.35
C GLN A 199 -24.90 5.19 -14.41
N LYS A 200 -24.50 4.09 -13.80
CA LYS A 200 -25.32 3.39 -12.81
C LYS A 200 -25.60 4.26 -11.57
N ARG A 201 -24.63 5.08 -11.11
CA ARG A 201 -24.90 6.05 -10.03
C ARG A 201 -26.01 7.02 -10.40
N HIS A 202 -26.00 7.52 -11.63
CA HIS A 202 -27.02 8.40 -12.17
C HIS A 202 -28.39 7.69 -12.21
N ASP A 203 -28.44 6.45 -12.74
CA ASP A 203 -29.67 5.65 -12.84
C ASP A 203 -30.32 5.38 -11.48
N TYR A 204 -29.48 5.18 -10.44
CA TYR A 204 -29.93 5.01 -9.05
C TYR A 204 -30.18 6.34 -8.32
N ARG A 205 -30.06 7.49 -9.00
CA ARG A 205 -30.22 8.85 -8.44
C ARG A 205 -29.34 9.07 -7.20
N LEU A 206 -28.13 8.58 -7.25
CA LEU A 206 -27.14 8.76 -6.18
C LEU A 206 -26.32 10.04 -6.41
N PRO A 207 -25.69 10.61 -5.37
CA PRO A 207 -24.87 11.83 -5.48
C PRO A 207 -23.76 11.70 -6.53
N VAL A 208 -23.63 12.72 -7.40
CA VAL A 208 -22.63 12.76 -8.49
C VAL A 208 -21.90 14.11 -8.57
N SER A 209 -21.87 14.86 -7.47
CA SER A 209 -21.12 16.13 -7.39
C SER A 209 -19.62 15.87 -7.42
N ALA A 210 -18.84 16.86 -7.87
CA ALA A 210 -17.39 16.76 -7.94
C ALA A 210 -16.73 16.36 -6.61
N ASN A 211 -17.27 16.81 -5.49
CA ASN A 211 -16.75 16.51 -4.14
C ASN A 211 -17.22 15.15 -3.59
N ASP A 212 -18.13 14.45 -4.28
CA ASP A 212 -18.59 13.14 -3.82
C ASP A 212 -17.51 12.09 -4.00
N PRO A 213 -17.37 11.13 -3.05
CA PRO A 213 -16.41 10.04 -3.21
C PRO A 213 -16.68 9.25 -4.49
N LEU A 214 -15.65 8.94 -5.28
CA LEU A 214 -15.78 8.10 -6.46
C LEU A 214 -16.40 6.74 -6.09
N LEU A 215 -15.86 6.06 -5.06
CA LEU A 215 -16.45 4.84 -4.52
C LEU A 215 -17.43 5.18 -3.40
N TRP A 216 -18.68 5.33 -3.76
CA TRP A 216 -19.74 5.80 -2.88
C TRP A 216 -20.48 4.67 -2.14
N ASN A 217 -20.91 4.95 -0.91
CA ASN A 217 -21.91 4.17 -0.18
C ASN A 217 -22.73 5.08 0.75
N ARG A 218 -23.92 4.63 1.14
CA ARG A 218 -24.83 5.39 2.03
C ARG A 218 -24.42 5.30 3.51
N TYR A 219 -23.42 4.53 3.85
CA TYR A 219 -23.00 4.37 5.23
C TYR A 219 -22.36 5.66 5.75
N LYS A 220 -22.67 6.08 6.98
CA LYS A 220 -22.18 7.34 7.58
C LYS A 220 -22.43 8.59 6.72
N GLY A 221 -23.62 8.73 6.16
CA GLY A 221 -23.99 9.94 5.43
C GLY A 221 -23.42 10.06 4.02
N GLY A 222 -22.95 8.96 3.41
CA GLY A 222 -22.44 8.98 2.04
C GLY A 222 -20.94 9.23 1.89
N ASN A 223 -20.17 9.10 2.97
CA ASN A 223 -18.74 9.43 3.03
C ASN A 223 -17.78 8.40 2.39
N GLY A 224 -18.25 7.58 1.47
CA GLY A 224 -17.42 6.58 0.80
C GLY A 224 -17.07 5.36 1.67
N TYR A 225 -16.13 4.56 1.19
CA TYR A 225 -15.66 3.34 1.88
C TYR A 225 -14.46 3.63 2.77
N THR A 226 -14.43 3.02 3.95
CA THR A 226 -13.20 3.02 4.75
C THR A 226 -12.21 2.01 4.18
N GLY A 227 -10.91 2.31 4.25
CA GLY A 227 -9.88 1.40 3.77
C GLY A 227 -9.91 0.01 4.44
N ALA A 228 -10.27 -0.05 5.73
CA ALA A 228 -10.42 -1.32 6.46
C ALA A 228 -11.64 -2.12 5.96
N GLY A 229 -12.81 -1.47 5.83
CA GLY A 229 -14.02 -2.11 5.36
C GLY A 229 -13.90 -2.62 3.92
N PHE A 230 -13.29 -1.83 3.04
CA PHE A 230 -12.98 -2.24 1.67
C PHE A 230 -12.07 -3.46 1.63
N ALA A 231 -10.97 -3.43 2.39
CA ALA A 231 -10.02 -4.55 2.44
C ALA A 231 -10.64 -5.83 3.00
N GLN A 232 -11.49 -5.73 4.03
CA GLN A 232 -12.17 -6.89 4.61
C GLN A 232 -13.10 -7.57 3.60
N ARG A 233 -13.87 -6.79 2.87
CA ARG A 233 -14.76 -7.32 1.82
C ARG A 233 -13.96 -7.90 0.65
N LEU A 234 -12.88 -7.24 0.23
CA LEU A 234 -12.02 -7.76 -0.84
C LEU A 234 -11.36 -9.08 -0.44
N LYS A 235 -10.98 -9.27 0.83
CA LYS A 235 -10.54 -10.59 1.34
C LYS A 235 -11.62 -11.68 1.22
N ALA A 236 -12.88 -11.32 1.42
CA ALA A 236 -13.99 -12.25 1.20
C ALA A 236 -14.12 -12.61 -0.30
N LEU A 237 -13.95 -11.63 -1.20
CA LEU A 237 -13.94 -11.87 -2.65
C LEU A 237 -12.77 -12.76 -3.09
N PHE A 238 -11.57 -12.59 -2.55
CA PHE A 238 -10.45 -13.52 -2.81
C PHE A 238 -10.81 -14.95 -2.42
N ARG A 239 -11.50 -15.14 -1.27
CA ARG A 239 -11.94 -16.46 -0.82
C ARG A 239 -12.98 -17.06 -1.78
N ILE A 240 -13.97 -16.29 -2.22
CA ILE A 240 -15.02 -16.71 -3.17
C ILE A 240 -14.39 -17.06 -4.53
N ALA A 241 -13.43 -16.26 -4.99
CA ALA A 241 -12.72 -16.49 -6.25
C ALA A 241 -11.71 -17.66 -6.17
N GLY A 242 -11.55 -18.30 -5.02
CA GLY A 242 -10.59 -19.39 -4.82
C GLY A 242 -9.13 -18.97 -4.98
N ILE A 243 -8.81 -17.69 -4.68
CA ILE A 243 -7.45 -17.15 -4.84
C ILE A 243 -6.69 -17.28 -3.53
N ARG A 244 -5.52 -17.92 -3.60
CA ARG A 244 -4.62 -18.15 -2.47
C ARG A 244 -3.18 -17.89 -2.89
N THR A 245 -2.37 -17.43 -1.96
CA THR A 245 -0.91 -17.39 -2.13
C THR A 245 -0.33 -18.81 -2.14
N PRO A 246 0.89 -19.03 -2.62
CA PRO A 246 1.54 -20.34 -2.53
C PRO A 246 1.61 -20.91 -1.12
N SER A 247 1.61 -20.06 -0.07
CA SER A 247 1.55 -20.48 1.33
C SER A 247 0.12 -20.75 1.85
N GLY A 248 -0.90 -20.81 0.99
CA GLY A 248 -2.31 -21.04 1.34
C GLY A 248 -3.04 -19.86 1.96
N ARG A 249 -2.37 -18.71 2.17
CA ARG A 249 -2.97 -17.50 2.74
C ARG A 249 -3.77 -16.72 1.69
N LEU A 250 -4.65 -15.83 2.15
CA LEU A 250 -5.31 -14.88 1.24
C LEU A 250 -4.34 -13.78 0.82
N PRO A 251 -4.39 -13.32 -0.45
CA PRO A 251 -3.65 -12.16 -0.89
C PRO A 251 -4.02 -10.90 -0.11
N ARG A 252 -3.15 -9.92 -0.15
CA ARG A 252 -3.40 -8.58 0.40
C ARG A 252 -3.94 -7.66 -0.71
N VAL A 253 -4.71 -6.64 -0.32
CA VAL A 253 -5.16 -5.61 -1.29
C VAL A 253 -3.97 -4.97 -2.02
N HIS A 254 -2.85 -4.81 -1.32
CA HIS A 254 -1.64 -4.20 -1.89
C HIS A 254 -0.97 -5.10 -2.94
N ASP A 255 -1.28 -6.38 -2.97
CA ASP A 255 -0.72 -7.31 -3.96
C ASP A 255 -1.27 -7.03 -5.39
N LEU A 256 -2.45 -6.39 -5.53
CA LEU A 256 -2.92 -5.86 -6.81
C LEU A 256 -1.96 -4.79 -7.39
N ARG A 257 -1.47 -3.90 -6.54
CA ARG A 257 -0.47 -2.90 -6.92
C ARG A 257 0.88 -3.53 -7.24
N HIS A 258 1.28 -4.56 -6.49
CA HIS A 258 2.49 -5.33 -6.81
C HIS A 258 2.37 -5.97 -8.19
N SER A 259 1.22 -6.59 -8.49
CA SER A 259 0.95 -7.19 -9.81
C SER A 259 1.01 -6.17 -10.94
N PHE A 260 0.43 -4.98 -10.77
CA PHE A 260 0.56 -3.91 -11.75
C PHE A 260 2.02 -3.61 -12.08
N CYS A 261 2.84 -3.39 -11.05
CA CYS A 261 4.25 -3.05 -11.25
C CYS A 261 5.03 -4.17 -11.96
N VAL A 262 4.84 -5.42 -11.52
CA VAL A 262 5.48 -6.59 -12.14
C VAL A 262 5.02 -6.74 -13.60
N ASN A 263 3.72 -6.61 -13.87
CA ASN A 263 3.18 -6.76 -15.23
C ASN A 263 3.70 -5.67 -16.18
N VAL A 264 3.86 -4.42 -15.72
CA VAL A 264 4.48 -3.34 -16.51
C VAL A 264 5.92 -3.67 -16.84
N LEU A 265 6.71 -4.10 -15.85
CA LEU A 265 8.11 -4.49 -16.04
C LEU A 265 8.23 -5.68 -17.00
N LEU A 266 7.43 -6.72 -16.85
CA LEU A 266 7.39 -7.88 -17.74
C LEU A 266 7.06 -7.47 -19.18
N ARG A 267 6.08 -6.59 -19.37
CA ARG A 267 5.71 -6.06 -20.69
C ARG A 267 6.89 -5.34 -21.33
N TRP A 268 7.57 -4.46 -20.59
CA TRP A 268 8.74 -3.74 -21.10
C TRP A 268 9.87 -4.69 -21.47
N TYR A 269 10.16 -5.68 -20.63
CA TYR A 269 11.16 -6.71 -20.95
C TYR A 269 10.80 -7.49 -22.21
N ARG A 270 9.55 -7.91 -22.35
CA ARG A 270 9.08 -8.64 -23.56
C ARG A 270 9.16 -7.79 -24.83
N SER A 271 8.88 -6.50 -24.73
CA SER A 271 8.92 -5.56 -25.87
C SER A 271 10.32 -5.01 -26.18
N GLY A 272 11.38 -5.48 -25.52
CA GLY A 272 12.74 -4.99 -25.80
C GLY A 272 13.06 -3.59 -25.28
N ILE A 273 12.18 -2.99 -24.49
CA ILE A 273 12.38 -1.65 -23.94
C ILE A 273 13.50 -1.69 -22.88
N ASP A 274 14.34 -0.65 -22.86
CA ASP A 274 15.31 -0.46 -21.77
C ASP A 274 14.56 -0.16 -20.46
N VAL A 275 14.45 -1.21 -19.62
CA VAL A 275 13.77 -1.13 -18.35
C VAL A 275 14.48 -0.18 -17.39
N GLN A 276 15.82 -0.12 -17.41
CA GLN A 276 16.58 0.75 -16.51
C GLN A 276 16.27 2.21 -16.78
N ALA A 277 16.24 2.62 -18.04
CA ALA A 277 15.87 3.98 -18.45
C ALA A 277 14.41 4.31 -18.08
N LYS A 278 13.51 3.33 -18.04
CA LYS A 278 12.07 3.53 -17.76
C LYS A 278 11.70 3.41 -16.26
N LEU A 279 12.57 2.86 -15.41
CA LEU A 279 12.30 2.73 -13.96
C LEU A 279 11.92 4.05 -13.26
N PRO A 280 12.59 5.20 -13.54
CA PRO A 280 12.21 6.48 -12.94
C PRO A 280 10.76 6.89 -13.28
N HIS A 281 10.31 6.65 -14.51
CA HIS A 281 8.95 6.96 -14.93
C HIS A 281 7.93 6.09 -14.20
N LEU A 282 8.20 4.78 -14.06
CA LEU A 282 7.34 3.89 -13.28
C LEU A 282 7.32 4.29 -11.80
N ALA A 283 8.47 4.69 -11.24
CA ALA A 283 8.54 5.17 -9.87
C ALA A 283 7.69 6.43 -9.66
N ALA A 284 7.75 7.39 -10.59
CA ALA A 284 6.94 8.61 -10.57
C ALA A 284 5.44 8.28 -10.69
N TYR A 285 5.07 7.45 -11.67
CA TYR A 285 3.70 6.98 -11.88
C TYR A 285 3.13 6.31 -10.63
N MET A 286 3.89 5.41 -10.02
CA MET A 286 3.53 4.72 -8.78
C MET A 286 3.53 5.66 -7.55
N GLY A 287 4.13 6.84 -7.63
CA GLY A 287 4.32 7.73 -6.49
C GLY A 287 5.28 7.11 -5.45
N HIS A 288 6.35 6.47 -5.91
CA HIS A 288 7.44 6.01 -5.05
C HIS A 288 8.39 7.17 -4.73
N VAL A 289 8.81 7.26 -3.46
CA VAL A 289 9.75 8.30 -3.01
C VAL A 289 11.18 7.97 -3.48
N SER A 290 11.46 6.69 -3.72
CA SER A 290 12.78 6.19 -4.14
C SER A 290 12.62 5.16 -5.25
N ILE A 291 13.49 5.21 -6.24
CA ILE A 291 13.59 4.22 -7.33
C ILE A 291 13.85 2.80 -6.75
N ALA A 292 14.59 2.69 -5.64
CA ALA A 292 14.83 1.42 -4.95
C ALA A 292 13.52 0.69 -4.60
N SER A 293 12.44 1.43 -4.30
CA SER A 293 11.12 0.84 -4.07
C SER A 293 10.53 0.19 -5.32
N THR A 294 10.92 0.64 -6.52
CA THR A 294 10.50 0.07 -7.80
C THR A 294 11.46 -1.07 -8.20
N GLN A 295 12.76 -0.91 -7.98
CA GLN A 295 13.75 -1.97 -8.20
C GLN A 295 13.47 -3.25 -7.41
N TYR A 296 12.84 -3.11 -6.23
CA TYR A 296 12.39 -4.26 -5.43
C TYR A 296 11.56 -5.27 -6.25
N TYR A 297 10.77 -4.80 -7.24
CA TYR A 297 9.93 -5.66 -8.07
C TYR A 297 10.70 -6.50 -9.09
N LEU A 298 11.92 -6.11 -9.43
CA LEU A 298 12.78 -6.92 -10.31
C LEU A 298 13.08 -8.30 -9.73
N ARG A 299 13.02 -8.45 -8.40
CA ARG A 299 13.23 -9.75 -7.71
C ARG A 299 12.10 -10.75 -7.95
N PHE A 300 10.93 -10.31 -8.41
CA PHE A 300 9.76 -11.17 -8.65
C PHE A 300 9.62 -11.58 -10.11
N LEU A 301 10.58 -11.21 -10.92
CA LEU A 301 10.60 -11.52 -12.34
C LEU A 301 11.37 -12.85 -12.56
N ASN A 302 10.84 -13.97 -12.05
CA ASN A 302 11.46 -15.28 -12.34
C ASN A 302 11.56 -15.54 -13.85
N ASP A 303 10.59 -15.02 -14.63
CA ASP A 303 10.61 -15.09 -16.10
C ASP A 303 11.68 -14.17 -16.74
N VAL A 304 12.21 -13.19 -16.01
CA VAL A 304 13.27 -12.30 -16.56
C VAL A 304 14.58 -13.05 -16.74
N ALA A 305 14.88 -14.00 -15.87
CA ALA A 305 16.07 -14.84 -16.06
C ALA A 305 15.98 -15.66 -17.35
N ALA A 306 14.80 -16.22 -17.68
CA ALA A 306 14.55 -16.90 -18.93
C ALA A 306 14.61 -15.93 -20.12
N ILE A 307 13.91 -14.80 -20.06
CA ILE A 307 13.92 -13.76 -21.12
C ILE A 307 15.32 -13.17 -21.31
N ALA A 308 16.07 -12.96 -20.22
CA ALA A 308 17.46 -12.48 -20.30
C ALA A 308 18.37 -13.55 -20.90
N GLY A 309 18.15 -14.82 -20.56
CA GLY A 309 18.85 -15.97 -21.16
C GLY A 309 18.59 -16.08 -22.67
N ASP A 310 17.32 -15.95 -23.08
CA ASP A 310 16.94 -15.96 -24.50
C ASP A 310 17.56 -14.79 -25.27
N ARG A 311 17.57 -13.59 -24.69
CA ARG A 311 18.23 -12.43 -25.30
C ARG A 311 19.75 -12.57 -25.36
N PHE A 312 20.36 -13.09 -24.30
CA PHE A 312 21.78 -13.38 -24.30
C PHE A 312 22.11 -14.42 -25.37
N ALA A 313 21.31 -15.48 -25.49
CA ALA A 313 21.45 -16.48 -26.56
C ALA A 313 21.28 -15.86 -27.97
N GLN A 314 20.31 -14.96 -28.16
CA GLN A 314 20.12 -14.24 -29.44
C GLN A 314 21.28 -13.29 -29.75
N HIS A 315 21.88 -12.62 -28.76
CA HIS A 315 22.94 -11.64 -28.95
C HIS A 315 24.33 -12.29 -29.00
N CYS A 316 24.55 -13.33 -28.23
CA CYS A 316 25.83 -13.99 -28.06
C CYS A 316 25.87 -15.43 -28.62
N GLY A 317 24.74 -15.97 -29.04
CA GLY A 317 24.64 -17.36 -29.53
C GLY A 317 25.54 -17.69 -30.71
N ASN A 318 25.83 -16.67 -31.54
CA ASN A 318 26.78 -16.82 -32.67
C ASN A 318 28.26 -16.69 -32.22
N LEU A 319 28.53 -16.26 -30.98
CA LEU A 319 29.88 -16.11 -30.44
C LEU A 319 30.35 -17.33 -29.68
N ILE A 320 29.43 -18.25 -29.31
CA ILE A 320 29.70 -19.47 -28.53
C ILE A 320 29.28 -20.70 -29.35
N THR A 321 29.59 -20.74 -30.62
CA THR A 321 29.52 -21.98 -31.38
C THR A 321 30.74 -22.86 -31.00
N VAL A 322 30.50 -23.95 -30.29
CA VAL A 322 31.46 -25.01 -30.08
C VAL A 322 31.83 -25.52 -31.47
N PRO A 323 33.10 -25.52 -31.87
CA PRO A 323 33.49 -26.10 -33.15
C PRO A 323 33.02 -27.56 -33.16
N SER A 324 32.20 -27.93 -34.10
CA SER A 324 31.87 -29.33 -34.33
C SER A 324 33.16 -30.14 -34.47
N ALA A 325 33.36 -31.13 -33.61
CA ALA A 325 34.48 -32.05 -33.71
C ALA A 325 34.47 -32.66 -35.13
N VAL A 326 35.52 -32.37 -35.88
CA VAL A 326 35.76 -32.98 -37.19
C VAL A 326 35.86 -34.48 -36.94
N ALA A 327 34.90 -35.22 -37.42
CA ALA A 327 34.98 -36.66 -37.50
C ALA A 327 36.12 -36.99 -38.44
N GLY A 328 37.30 -37.30 -37.87
CA GLY A 328 38.42 -37.85 -38.58
C GLY A 328 38.06 -39.23 -39.08
N GLY A 329 37.89 -39.35 -40.40
CA GLY A 329 37.79 -40.65 -41.04
C GLY A 329 39.09 -41.43 -40.92
N ALA A 330 38.96 -42.64 -40.48
CA ALA A 330 40.02 -43.66 -40.59
C ALA A 330 40.08 -44.12 -42.03
N ALA A 331 41.26 -44.09 -42.58
CA ALA A 331 41.68 -44.95 -43.70
C ALA A 331 42.56 -46.11 -43.19
#